data_af4ad5da090ecf50c56f131e3c62349b
#
_entry.id   af4ad5da090ecf50c56f131e3c62349b
#
_cell.length_a   1.000
_cell.length_b   1.000
_cell.length_c   1.000
_cell.angle_alpha   90.00
_cell.angle_beta   90.00
_cell.angle_gamma   90.00
#
_symmetry.space_group_name_H-M   'P 1'
#
loop_
_entity.id
_entity.type
_entity.pdbx_description
1 polymer ?
#
loop_
_entity_poly.entity_id
_entity_poly.type
_entity_poly.pdbx_seq_one_letter_code
_entity_poly.pdbx_strand_id
1 'polypeptide(L)'
;MLFCALNAAGSSIDSPEYSKNAPDPLVVTTNKPLAIIAKAALGDNVRVQFLQSASQSSHDLTLSISALGKIQKAQLVVLLGDQVEPRVAKAVSALPQNRVIRVLDLPTLRFHSESDQVSQDHQRDPHVWLDPQNGNLIGRAIQDMFGVKARNIIGEIEIMRLRSILAPYAKSNYLTHHDAFSHFSRGFGLSSGLSIRDASGGQKGARSQYLLRKNALQSGVQCVFVEPQYGNKDAQVIADILNLPIISIDPQGMTQTLIDDGYEQFMQRIVAQFKACFS
;
A
#
# COMPACT_ATOMS: atom_id res chain seq x y z
N MET A 1 13.98 -1.15 71.79
CA MET A 1 13.45 -1.62 70.52
C MET A 1 13.11 -0.43 69.62
N LEU A 2 13.99 -0.11 68.68
CA LEU A 2 13.87 1.06 67.82
C LEU A 2 13.33 0.58 66.48
N PHE A 3 12.12 1.02 66.08
CA PHE A 3 11.55 0.74 64.76
C PHE A 3 12.00 1.82 63.78
N CYS A 4 12.82 1.43 62.81
CA CYS A 4 13.18 2.25 61.66
C CYS A 4 12.12 2.05 60.58
N ALA A 5 11.36 3.11 60.28
CA ALA A 5 10.45 3.13 59.10
C ALA A 5 11.26 3.54 57.84
N LEU A 6 11.36 2.64 56.89
CA LEU A 6 11.86 2.95 55.52
C LEU A 6 10.73 3.61 54.73
N ASN A 7 10.91 4.88 54.39
CA ASN A 7 10.11 5.56 53.36
C ASN A 7 10.60 5.13 51.99
N ALA A 8 9.81 4.39 51.24
CA ALA A 8 10.04 4.16 49.82
C ALA A 8 9.48 5.36 49.02
N ALA A 9 10.38 6.19 48.52
CA ALA A 9 10.02 7.22 47.55
C ALA A 9 9.77 6.55 46.20
N GLY A 10 8.50 6.42 45.78
CA GLY A 10 8.11 6.02 44.46
C GLY A 10 8.38 7.17 43.48
N SER A 11 9.39 7.02 42.64
CA SER A 11 9.59 7.89 41.50
C SER A 11 8.52 7.55 40.44
N SER A 12 7.50 8.39 40.33
CA SER A 12 6.61 8.41 39.17
C SER A 12 7.43 8.82 37.95
N ILE A 13 7.55 7.92 36.97
CA ILE A 13 8.07 8.25 35.65
C ILE A 13 7.00 9.08 34.98
N ASP A 14 7.17 10.40 34.97
CA ASP A 14 6.33 11.32 34.21
C ASP A 14 6.46 10.98 32.72
N SER A 15 5.36 10.58 32.11
CA SER A 15 5.23 10.53 30.65
C SER A 15 5.52 11.94 30.10
N PRO A 16 6.30 12.11 29.02
CA PRO A 16 6.60 13.42 28.50
C PRO A 16 5.29 14.14 28.14
N GLU A 17 4.99 15.22 28.90
CA GLU A 17 3.91 16.16 28.54
C GLU A 17 4.19 16.74 27.16
N TYR A 18 3.41 16.34 26.20
CA TYR A 18 3.44 16.91 24.84
C TYR A 18 2.98 18.37 24.95
N SER A 19 3.89 19.31 24.75
CA SER A 19 3.58 20.75 24.78
C SER A 19 2.46 21.05 23.79
N LYS A 20 1.33 21.55 24.24
CA LYS A 20 0.15 21.92 23.44
C LYS A 20 0.43 23.00 22.36
N ASN A 21 1.63 23.56 22.30
CA ASN A 21 2.06 24.62 21.37
C ASN A 21 3.08 24.14 20.32
N ALA A 22 3.48 22.85 20.30
CA ALA A 22 4.32 22.33 19.24
C ALA A 22 3.44 21.98 18.02
N PRO A 23 3.88 22.29 16.79
CA PRO A 23 3.13 21.85 15.60
C PRO A 23 3.05 20.32 15.57
N ASP A 24 1.88 19.80 15.15
CA ASP A 24 1.68 18.36 15.05
C ASP A 24 2.83 17.69 14.26
N PRO A 25 3.29 16.53 14.72
CA PRO A 25 4.35 15.79 14.05
C PRO A 25 4.00 15.54 12.59
N LEU A 26 4.96 15.70 11.69
CA LEU A 26 4.78 15.49 10.26
C LEU A 26 5.28 14.10 9.86
N VAL A 27 4.38 13.30 9.29
CA VAL A 27 4.71 12.06 8.58
C VAL A 27 4.63 12.32 7.08
N VAL A 28 5.70 11.98 6.36
CA VAL A 28 5.75 12.07 4.90
C VAL A 28 5.86 10.68 4.31
N THR A 29 4.97 10.32 3.41
CA THR A 29 5.01 9.06 2.68
C THR A 29 5.29 9.31 1.19
N THR A 30 5.82 8.33 0.50
CA THR A 30 6.11 8.48 -0.92
C THR A 30 4.84 8.43 -1.76
N ASN A 31 3.91 7.53 -1.44
CA ASN A 31 2.65 7.36 -2.15
C ASN A 31 1.45 7.51 -1.21
N LYS A 32 0.27 7.61 -1.81
CA LYS A 32 -0.97 7.80 -1.06
C LYS A 32 -1.41 6.56 -0.27
N PRO A 33 -1.28 5.30 -0.73
CA PRO A 33 -1.59 4.14 0.09
C PRO A 33 -0.87 4.13 1.44
N LEU A 34 0.43 4.44 1.45
CA LEU A 34 1.20 4.56 2.69
C LEU A 34 0.69 5.71 3.58
N ALA A 35 0.21 6.81 2.98
CA ALA A 35 -0.42 7.90 3.73
C ALA A 35 -1.75 7.48 4.37
N ILE A 36 -2.57 6.70 3.66
CA ILE A 36 -3.81 6.12 4.19
C ILE A 36 -3.49 5.22 5.39
N ILE A 37 -2.48 4.35 5.27
CA ILE A 37 -2.02 3.48 6.37
C ILE A 37 -1.49 4.30 7.54
N ALA A 38 -0.64 5.31 7.29
CA ALA A 38 -0.07 6.15 8.34
C ALA A 38 -1.15 6.92 9.10
N LYS A 39 -2.15 7.46 8.40
CA LYS A 39 -3.29 8.14 9.02
C LYS A 39 -4.13 7.18 9.85
N ALA A 40 -4.44 5.99 9.33
CA ALA A 40 -5.15 4.96 10.07
C ALA A 40 -4.37 4.47 11.31
N ALA A 41 -3.04 4.44 11.26
CA ALA A 41 -2.19 4.02 12.36
C ALA A 41 -2.11 5.04 13.52
N LEU A 42 -2.02 6.32 13.20
CA LEU A 42 -1.67 7.40 14.15
C LEU A 42 -2.83 8.33 14.49
N GLY A 43 -3.92 8.33 13.71
CA GLY A 43 -5.08 9.20 13.94
C GLY A 43 -4.79 10.67 13.68
N ASP A 44 -5.55 11.55 14.38
CA ASP A 44 -5.49 13.00 14.18
C ASP A 44 -4.32 13.71 14.87
N ASN A 45 -3.55 13.00 15.69
CA ASN A 45 -2.43 13.57 16.43
C ASN A 45 -1.18 13.85 15.57
N VAL A 46 -1.26 13.56 14.25
CA VAL A 46 -0.17 13.77 13.30
C VAL A 46 -0.69 14.36 12.00
N ARG A 47 0.14 15.15 11.34
CA ARG A 47 -0.09 15.58 9.95
C ARG A 47 0.54 14.56 9.02
N VAL A 48 -0.27 13.99 8.13
CA VAL A 48 0.22 13.06 7.12
C VAL A 48 0.20 13.75 5.75
N GLN A 49 1.31 13.68 5.02
CA GLN A 49 1.44 14.17 3.64
C GLN A 49 2.09 13.09 2.78
N PHE A 50 1.76 13.07 1.50
CA PHE A 50 2.42 12.19 0.54
C PHE A 50 3.05 13.02 -0.59
N LEU A 51 4.07 12.43 -1.24
CA LEU A 51 4.86 13.11 -2.27
C LEU A 51 4.30 12.91 -3.68
N GLN A 52 3.65 11.78 -3.93
CA GLN A 52 3.06 11.44 -5.22
C GLN A 52 1.99 12.45 -5.65
N SER A 53 2.02 12.89 -6.91
CA SER A 53 0.94 13.68 -7.50
C SER A 53 -0.16 12.78 -8.08
N ALA A 54 -1.37 13.32 -8.25
CA ALA A 54 -2.53 12.57 -8.76
C ALA A 54 -2.34 11.97 -10.17
N SER A 55 -1.42 12.53 -10.97
CA SER A 55 -1.12 12.08 -12.33
C SER A 55 0.13 11.20 -12.45
N GLN A 56 0.79 10.88 -11.31
CA GLN A 56 2.00 10.06 -11.30
C GLN A 56 1.69 8.65 -10.82
N SER A 57 2.30 7.67 -11.48
CA SER A 57 2.44 6.33 -10.94
C SER A 57 3.40 6.35 -9.73
N SER A 58 3.21 5.43 -8.79
CA SER A 58 4.16 5.24 -7.68
C SER A 58 5.57 4.88 -8.15
N HIS A 59 5.72 4.39 -9.39
CA HIS A 59 7.00 4.02 -9.98
C HIS A 59 7.79 5.21 -10.57
N ASP A 60 7.12 6.36 -10.87
CA ASP A 60 7.71 7.52 -11.55
C ASP A 60 7.84 8.74 -10.64
N LEU A 61 8.04 8.52 -9.34
CA LEU A 61 8.10 9.61 -8.38
C LEU A 61 9.31 10.53 -8.64
N THR A 62 9.03 11.78 -9.02
CA THR A 62 10.02 12.85 -9.15
C THR A 62 9.96 13.77 -7.94
N LEU A 63 11.14 14.13 -7.41
CA LEU A 63 11.25 15.00 -6.24
C LEU A 63 11.39 16.46 -6.65
N SER A 64 10.41 17.28 -6.31
CA SER A 64 10.51 18.74 -6.38
C SER A 64 11.32 19.28 -5.17
N ILE A 65 11.74 20.56 -5.26
CA ILE A 65 12.37 21.24 -4.12
C ILE A 65 11.42 21.26 -2.90
N SER A 66 10.14 21.43 -3.13
CA SER A 66 9.12 21.37 -2.07
C SER A 66 9.05 19.96 -1.43
N ALA A 67 9.12 18.89 -2.23
CA ALA A 67 9.15 17.52 -1.73
C ALA A 67 10.39 17.27 -0.85
N LEU A 68 11.56 17.73 -1.27
CA LEU A 68 12.79 17.66 -0.47
C LEU A 68 12.65 18.41 0.86
N GLY A 69 12.05 19.62 0.84
CA GLY A 69 11.77 20.37 2.06
C GLY A 69 10.81 19.66 3.01
N LYS A 70 9.81 18.93 2.50
CA LYS A 70 8.92 18.08 3.31
C LYS A 70 9.68 16.93 3.96
N ILE A 71 10.52 16.20 3.20
CA ILE A 71 11.35 15.10 3.69
C ILE A 71 12.24 15.57 4.85
N GLN A 72 12.91 16.71 4.70
CA GLN A 72 13.82 17.23 5.75
C GLN A 72 13.07 17.60 7.04
N LYS A 73 11.86 18.12 6.94
CA LYS A 73 11.03 18.55 8.07
C LYS A 73 10.24 17.40 8.71
N ALA A 74 10.11 16.25 8.04
CA ALA A 74 9.33 15.13 8.53
C ALA A 74 9.93 14.53 9.80
N GLN A 75 9.11 14.22 10.78
CA GLN A 75 9.48 13.38 11.93
C GLN A 75 9.68 11.93 11.48
N LEU A 76 8.90 11.47 10.53
CA LEU A 76 9.02 10.15 9.93
C LEU A 76 8.80 10.24 8.41
N VAL A 77 9.67 9.58 7.65
CA VAL A 77 9.50 9.33 6.22
C VAL A 77 9.24 7.84 6.00
N VAL A 78 8.17 7.51 5.28
CA VAL A 78 7.82 6.13 4.92
C VAL A 78 7.91 6.00 3.40
N LEU A 79 8.81 5.14 2.94
CA LEU A 79 9.02 4.83 1.52
C LEU A 79 8.89 3.33 1.28
N LEU A 80 8.65 2.94 0.03
CA LEU A 80 8.58 1.51 -0.33
C LEU A 80 9.94 0.83 -0.14
N GLY A 81 10.99 1.37 -0.73
CA GLY A 81 12.33 0.81 -0.61
C GLY A 81 13.31 1.40 -1.61
N ASP A 82 14.60 1.20 -1.36
CA ASP A 82 15.67 1.86 -2.10
C ASP A 82 15.70 1.46 -3.58
N GLN A 83 15.36 0.21 -3.90
CA GLN A 83 15.34 -0.30 -5.27
C GLN A 83 14.16 0.25 -6.08
N VAL A 84 13.01 0.42 -5.44
CA VAL A 84 11.78 0.91 -6.07
C VAL A 84 11.80 2.44 -6.22
N GLU A 85 12.36 3.13 -5.22
CA GLU A 85 12.33 4.59 -5.12
C GLU A 85 13.74 5.19 -4.92
N PRO A 86 14.70 4.96 -5.85
CA PRO A 86 16.11 5.32 -5.65
C PRO A 86 16.34 6.82 -5.44
N ARG A 87 15.51 7.68 -6.00
CA ARG A 87 15.62 9.14 -5.80
C ARG A 87 15.22 9.54 -4.38
N VAL A 88 14.18 8.91 -3.82
CA VAL A 88 13.75 9.13 -2.43
C VAL A 88 14.80 8.54 -1.48
N ALA A 89 15.27 7.32 -1.76
CA ALA A 89 16.34 6.67 -0.99
C ALA A 89 17.56 7.58 -0.84
N LYS A 90 18.00 8.22 -1.94
CA LYS A 90 19.07 9.22 -1.91
C LYS A 90 18.71 10.45 -1.04
N ALA A 91 17.47 10.93 -1.12
CA ALA A 91 17.05 12.10 -0.34
C ALA A 91 16.97 11.82 1.17
N VAL A 92 16.64 10.58 1.57
CA VAL A 92 16.56 10.19 2.99
C VAL A 92 17.85 9.64 3.56
N SER A 93 18.89 9.42 2.75
CA SER A 93 20.17 8.81 3.19
C SER A 93 20.90 9.61 4.28
N ALA A 94 20.68 10.93 4.32
CA ALA A 94 21.24 11.82 5.33
C ALA A 94 20.38 11.92 6.61
N LEU A 95 19.18 11.32 6.64
CA LEU A 95 18.33 11.33 7.82
C LEU A 95 18.74 10.23 8.80
N PRO A 96 18.56 10.46 10.12
CA PRO A 96 18.71 9.40 11.12
C PRO A 96 17.81 8.19 10.80
N GLN A 97 18.31 6.97 11.05
CA GLN A 97 17.58 5.73 10.76
C GLN A 97 16.22 5.65 11.47
N ASN A 98 16.13 6.18 12.67
CA ASN A 98 14.87 6.28 13.44
C ASN A 98 13.88 7.31 12.89
N ARG A 99 14.12 7.89 11.73
CA ARG A 99 13.18 8.76 10.99
C ARG A 99 12.78 8.18 9.63
N VAL A 100 13.14 6.94 9.32
CA VAL A 100 12.92 6.35 8.00
C VAL A 100 12.40 4.92 8.14
N ILE A 101 11.25 4.62 7.53
CA ILE A 101 10.77 3.25 7.32
C ILE A 101 10.87 2.92 5.83
N ARG A 102 11.59 1.82 5.53
CA ARG A 102 11.61 1.15 4.23
C ARG A 102 10.67 -0.04 4.30
N VAL A 103 9.51 0.09 3.71
CA VAL A 103 8.41 -0.89 3.88
C VAL A 103 8.83 -2.29 3.41
N LEU A 104 9.48 -2.38 2.24
CA LEU A 104 9.90 -3.68 1.67
C LEU A 104 11.04 -4.36 2.46
N ASP A 105 11.68 -3.64 3.38
CA ASP A 105 12.73 -4.17 4.26
C ASP A 105 12.20 -4.57 5.64
N LEU A 106 10.90 -4.38 5.92
CA LEU A 106 10.29 -4.82 7.16
C LEU A 106 10.37 -6.36 7.29
N PRO A 107 11.00 -6.89 8.36
CA PRO A 107 11.26 -8.33 8.49
C PRO A 107 9.97 -9.16 8.62
N THR A 108 8.87 -8.54 9.02
CA THR A 108 7.57 -9.18 9.21
C THR A 108 6.69 -9.13 7.97
N LEU A 109 7.11 -8.41 6.92
CA LEU A 109 6.30 -8.24 5.71
C LEU A 109 6.07 -9.60 5.01
N ARG A 110 4.84 -9.82 4.57
CA ARG A 110 4.44 -11.09 3.97
C ARG A 110 4.59 -11.02 2.45
N PHE A 111 5.42 -11.94 1.93
CA PHE A 111 5.51 -12.25 0.52
C PHE A 111 4.93 -13.65 0.31
N HIS A 112 3.99 -13.82 -0.60
CA HIS A 112 3.25 -15.07 -0.77
C HIS A 112 3.98 -16.09 -1.64
N SER A 113 4.99 -15.68 -2.40
CA SER A 113 5.83 -16.57 -3.21
C SER A 113 7.22 -15.97 -3.43
N GLU A 114 8.15 -16.79 -3.92
CA GLU A 114 9.46 -16.30 -4.34
C GLU A 114 9.36 -15.30 -5.49
N SER A 115 8.37 -15.46 -6.39
CA SER A 115 8.13 -14.51 -7.48
C SER A 115 7.67 -13.12 -7.00
N ASP A 116 7.06 -13.01 -5.79
CA ASP A 116 6.73 -11.71 -5.20
C ASP A 116 7.93 -11.09 -4.51
N GLN A 117 8.90 -11.92 -4.12
CA GLN A 117 10.15 -11.44 -3.51
C GLN A 117 11.11 -10.91 -4.57
N VAL A 118 11.10 -11.51 -5.78
CA VAL A 118 12.02 -11.18 -6.86
C VAL A 118 11.28 -11.29 -8.18
N SER A 119 10.96 -10.17 -8.84
CA SER A 119 10.47 -10.16 -10.22
C SER A 119 11.57 -10.61 -11.18
N GLN A 120 11.26 -10.83 -12.46
CA GLN A 120 12.26 -11.15 -13.50
C GLN A 120 13.41 -10.12 -13.57
N ASP A 121 13.18 -8.89 -13.06
CA ASP A 121 14.15 -7.81 -12.96
C ASP A 121 14.78 -7.69 -11.56
N HIS A 122 14.70 -8.73 -10.71
CA HIS A 122 15.20 -8.76 -9.33
C HIS A 122 14.58 -7.70 -8.39
N GLN A 123 13.40 -7.19 -8.71
CA GLN A 123 12.66 -6.25 -7.87
C GLN A 123 11.48 -6.93 -7.18
N ARG A 124 11.31 -6.65 -5.88
CA ARG A 124 10.12 -7.08 -5.13
C ARG A 124 8.87 -6.37 -5.63
N ASP A 125 7.72 -7.07 -5.66
CA ASP A 125 6.44 -6.43 -5.96
C ASP A 125 6.15 -5.36 -4.90
N PRO A 126 6.06 -4.07 -5.29
CA PRO A 126 5.88 -2.98 -4.34
C PRO A 126 4.46 -2.82 -3.82
N HIS A 127 3.45 -3.48 -4.40
CA HIS A 127 2.03 -3.29 -4.09
C HIS A 127 1.57 -4.01 -2.82
N VAL A 128 2.48 -4.12 -1.85
CA VAL A 128 2.30 -4.84 -0.58
C VAL A 128 1.13 -4.33 0.26
N TRP A 129 0.74 -3.06 0.12
CA TRP A 129 -0.39 -2.44 0.83
C TRP A 129 -1.76 -3.00 0.43
N LEU A 130 -1.84 -3.76 -0.67
CA LEU A 130 -3.08 -4.40 -1.12
C LEU A 130 -3.37 -5.72 -0.40
N ASP A 131 -2.43 -6.28 0.38
CA ASP A 131 -2.72 -7.32 1.37
C ASP A 131 -3.07 -6.66 2.71
N PRO A 132 -4.29 -6.86 3.27
CA PRO A 132 -4.70 -6.24 4.53
C PRO A 132 -3.83 -6.63 5.71
N GLN A 133 -3.22 -7.81 5.71
CA GLN A 133 -2.26 -8.21 6.74
C GLN A 133 -0.97 -7.40 6.65
N ASN A 134 -0.46 -7.13 5.45
CA ASN A 134 0.67 -6.23 5.25
C ASN A 134 0.33 -4.79 5.67
N GLY A 135 -0.90 -4.33 5.37
CA GLY A 135 -1.37 -3.04 5.86
C GLY A 135 -1.28 -2.92 7.38
N ASN A 136 -1.72 -3.95 8.11
CA ASN A 136 -1.59 -4.02 9.57
C ASN A 136 -0.12 -4.03 10.03
N LEU A 137 0.77 -4.77 9.35
CA LEU A 137 2.20 -4.83 9.67
C LEU A 137 2.89 -3.48 9.47
N ILE A 138 2.61 -2.81 8.35
CA ILE A 138 3.12 -1.45 8.07
C ILE A 138 2.59 -0.46 9.11
N GLY A 139 1.30 -0.53 9.43
CA GLY A 139 0.67 0.31 10.45
C GLY A 139 1.33 0.15 11.82
N ARG A 140 1.64 -1.09 12.24
CA ARG A 140 2.35 -1.37 13.50
C ARG A 140 3.77 -0.81 13.49
N ALA A 141 4.53 -0.98 12.39
CA ALA A 141 5.85 -0.39 12.29
C ALA A 141 5.83 1.14 12.43
N ILE A 142 4.81 1.80 11.89
CA ILE A 142 4.61 3.25 12.04
C ILE A 142 4.26 3.60 13.50
N GLN A 143 3.37 2.83 14.15
CA GLN A 143 2.99 3.02 15.54
C GLN A 143 4.20 2.89 16.50
N ASP A 144 5.05 1.89 16.25
CA ASP A 144 6.27 1.65 17.04
C ASP A 144 7.23 2.86 16.99
N MET A 145 7.37 3.50 15.82
CA MET A 145 8.19 4.70 15.65
C MET A 145 7.69 5.92 16.45
N PHE A 146 6.41 5.95 16.78
CA PHE A 146 5.79 7.01 17.59
C PHE A 146 5.55 6.60 19.04
N GLY A 147 5.95 5.39 19.44
CA GLY A 147 5.65 4.87 20.78
C GLY A 147 4.16 4.70 21.05
N VAL A 148 3.34 4.62 20.02
CA VAL A 148 1.89 4.42 20.13
C VAL A 148 1.60 2.92 20.31
N LYS A 149 0.65 2.59 21.20
CA LYS A 149 0.24 1.19 21.41
C LYS A 149 -0.16 0.53 20.09
N ALA A 150 0.48 -0.58 19.78
CA ALA A 150 0.22 -1.33 18.56
C ALA A 150 -1.25 -1.80 18.49
N ARG A 151 -1.90 -1.52 17.36
CA ARG A 151 -3.25 -1.98 17.02
C ARG A 151 -3.35 -2.25 15.53
N ASN A 152 -4.31 -3.10 15.14
CA ASN A 152 -4.63 -3.28 13.73
C ASN A 152 -5.38 -2.06 13.18
N ILE A 153 -5.06 -1.66 11.97
CA ILE A 153 -5.74 -0.58 11.22
C ILE A 153 -6.94 -1.11 10.42
N ILE A 154 -7.04 -2.43 10.28
CA ILE A 154 -8.23 -3.17 9.83
C ILE A 154 -8.37 -4.41 10.70
N GLY A 155 -9.58 -4.65 11.24
CA GLY A 155 -9.84 -5.77 12.15
C GLY A 155 -9.87 -7.12 11.46
N GLU A 156 -9.50 -8.20 12.16
CA GLU A 156 -9.53 -9.57 11.62
C GLU A 156 -10.94 -10.00 11.20
N ILE A 157 -11.97 -9.59 11.94
CA ILE A 157 -13.37 -9.87 11.61
C ILE A 157 -13.72 -9.25 10.26
N GLU A 158 -13.29 -8.02 10.02
CA GLU A 158 -13.52 -7.35 8.75
C GLU A 158 -12.75 -8.00 7.60
N ILE A 159 -11.49 -8.37 7.82
CA ILE A 159 -10.70 -9.12 6.82
C ILE A 159 -11.42 -10.43 6.45
N MET A 160 -11.93 -11.18 7.44
CA MET A 160 -12.68 -12.41 7.20
C MET A 160 -13.99 -12.14 6.43
N ARG A 161 -14.71 -11.07 6.79
CA ARG A 161 -15.92 -10.64 6.07
C ARG A 161 -15.62 -10.32 4.60
N LEU A 162 -14.58 -9.55 4.34
CA LEU A 162 -14.16 -9.20 2.98
C LEU A 162 -13.73 -10.43 2.18
N ARG A 163 -13.00 -11.37 2.80
CA ARG A 163 -12.66 -12.67 2.18
C ARG A 163 -13.91 -13.47 1.81
N SER A 164 -14.92 -13.52 2.70
CA SER A 164 -16.16 -14.25 2.42
C SER A 164 -16.93 -13.69 1.23
N ILE A 165 -16.87 -12.38 0.99
CA ILE A 165 -17.47 -11.73 -0.19
C ILE A 165 -16.83 -12.24 -1.49
N LEU A 166 -15.51 -12.43 -1.50
CA LEU A 166 -14.76 -12.85 -2.69
C LEU A 166 -14.60 -14.36 -2.84
N ALA A 167 -14.85 -15.14 -1.79
CA ALA A 167 -14.69 -16.59 -1.81
C ALA A 167 -15.42 -17.32 -2.95
N PRO A 168 -16.67 -16.93 -3.36
CA PRO A 168 -17.34 -17.55 -4.51
C PRO A 168 -16.58 -17.38 -5.82
N TYR A 169 -15.69 -16.38 -5.91
CA TYR A 169 -14.95 -16.00 -7.11
C TYR A 169 -13.49 -16.43 -7.10
N ALA A 170 -13.09 -17.32 -6.19
CA ALA A 170 -11.69 -17.76 -6.01
C ALA A 170 -11.02 -18.26 -7.28
N LYS A 171 -11.81 -18.83 -8.23
CA LYS A 171 -11.33 -19.35 -9.52
C LYS A 171 -11.66 -18.44 -10.71
N SER A 172 -12.25 -17.29 -10.48
CA SER A 172 -12.58 -16.32 -11.53
C SER A 172 -11.31 -15.64 -12.04
N ASN A 173 -11.23 -15.46 -13.37
CA ASN A 173 -10.11 -14.83 -14.02
C ASN A 173 -10.47 -13.41 -14.46
N TYR A 174 -9.49 -12.53 -14.37
CA TYR A 174 -9.61 -11.12 -14.72
C TYR A 174 -8.33 -10.63 -15.39
N LEU A 175 -8.41 -9.49 -16.03
CA LEU A 175 -7.30 -8.83 -16.68
C LEU A 175 -7.12 -7.44 -16.05
N THR A 176 -5.89 -7.08 -15.77
CA THR A 176 -5.55 -5.77 -15.19
C THR A 176 -4.75 -4.93 -16.16
N HIS A 177 -4.82 -3.61 -16.01
CA HIS A 177 -4.01 -2.70 -16.82
C HIS A 177 -2.53 -2.92 -16.56
N HIS A 178 -2.09 -2.95 -15.28
CA HIS A 178 -0.74 -3.35 -14.91
C HIS A 178 -0.75 -4.41 -13.79
N ASP A 179 0.38 -5.06 -13.55
CA ASP A 179 0.50 -6.16 -12.59
C ASP A 179 0.67 -5.62 -11.16
N ALA A 180 -0.45 -5.20 -10.55
CA ALA A 180 -0.46 -4.60 -9.21
C ALA A 180 -1.15 -5.47 -8.15
N PHE A 181 -1.90 -6.50 -8.55
CA PHE A 181 -2.86 -7.14 -7.65
C PHE A 181 -2.42 -8.50 -7.10
N SER A 182 -1.16 -8.89 -7.26
CA SER A 182 -0.63 -10.16 -6.75
C SER A 182 -0.82 -10.30 -5.24
N HIS A 183 -0.48 -9.27 -4.47
CA HIS A 183 -0.67 -9.26 -3.02
C HIS A 183 -2.15 -9.32 -2.61
N PHE A 184 -3.02 -8.57 -3.32
CA PHE A 184 -4.46 -8.62 -3.10
C PHE A 184 -5.03 -10.01 -3.38
N SER A 185 -4.80 -10.54 -4.58
CA SER A 185 -5.37 -11.83 -5.00
C SER A 185 -5.03 -12.94 -4.03
N ARG A 186 -3.78 -13.02 -3.62
CA ARG A 186 -3.32 -14.04 -2.66
C ARG A 186 -3.83 -13.79 -1.26
N GLY A 187 -3.85 -12.54 -0.81
CA GLY A 187 -4.42 -12.14 0.48
C GLY A 187 -5.90 -12.52 0.62
N PHE A 188 -6.64 -12.52 -0.51
CA PHE A 188 -8.06 -12.87 -0.55
C PHE A 188 -8.36 -14.25 -1.13
N GLY A 189 -7.35 -15.04 -1.50
CA GLY A 189 -7.54 -16.39 -2.03
C GLY A 189 -8.12 -16.45 -3.44
N LEU A 190 -7.86 -15.42 -4.26
CA LEU A 190 -8.25 -15.34 -5.66
C LEU A 190 -7.16 -15.93 -6.57
N SER A 191 -7.54 -16.32 -7.78
CA SER A 191 -6.60 -16.60 -8.87
C SER A 191 -5.78 -15.35 -9.20
N SER A 192 -4.53 -15.54 -9.64
CA SER A 192 -3.73 -14.44 -10.18
C SER A 192 -4.34 -13.95 -11.50
N GLY A 193 -4.51 -12.64 -11.62
CA GLY A 193 -4.97 -12.01 -12.86
C GLY A 193 -3.92 -12.07 -13.98
N LEU A 194 -4.37 -11.82 -15.20
CA LEU A 194 -3.48 -11.51 -16.31
C LEU A 194 -3.28 -9.99 -16.36
N SER A 195 -2.10 -9.53 -16.81
CA SER A 195 -1.80 -8.10 -16.87
C SER A 195 -1.35 -7.65 -18.26
N ILE A 196 -1.84 -6.49 -18.70
CA ILE A 196 -1.50 -5.87 -20.00
C ILE A 196 -0.07 -5.34 -19.96
N ARG A 197 0.29 -4.72 -18.83
CA ARG A 197 1.60 -4.14 -18.54
C ARG A 197 2.28 -4.91 -17.42
N ASP A 198 3.59 -4.76 -17.29
CA ASP A 198 4.34 -5.32 -16.16
C ASP A 198 4.06 -4.56 -14.84
N ALA A 199 4.66 -5.00 -13.74
CA ALA A 199 4.47 -4.39 -12.42
C ALA A 199 5.01 -2.95 -12.31
N SER A 200 5.93 -2.54 -13.19
CA SER A 200 6.41 -1.16 -13.29
C SER A 200 5.51 -0.26 -14.15
N GLY A 201 4.47 -0.82 -14.78
CA GLY A 201 3.63 -0.14 -15.78
C GLY A 201 4.23 -0.10 -17.17
N GLY A 202 5.35 -0.79 -17.40
CA GLY A 202 6.01 -0.90 -18.70
C GLY A 202 5.20 -1.72 -19.72
N GLN A 203 5.34 -1.39 -21.01
CA GLN A 203 4.67 -2.14 -22.08
C GLN A 203 5.35 -3.50 -22.32
N LYS A 204 4.54 -4.56 -22.33
CA LYS A 204 5.00 -5.89 -22.75
C LYS A 204 5.18 -5.94 -24.28
N GLY A 205 6.23 -6.64 -24.76
CA GLY A 205 6.51 -6.77 -26.18
C GLY A 205 5.40 -7.49 -26.97
N ALA A 206 5.42 -7.39 -28.30
CA ALA A 206 4.36 -7.88 -29.20
C ALA A 206 4.03 -9.37 -29.00
N ARG A 207 5.05 -10.22 -28.79
CA ARG A 207 4.84 -11.65 -28.48
C ARG A 207 4.05 -11.85 -27.17
N SER A 208 4.39 -11.13 -26.13
CA SER A 208 3.71 -11.20 -24.84
C SER A 208 2.27 -10.70 -24.94
N GLN A 209 2.02 -9.66 -25.73
CA GLN A 209 0.67 -9.15 -26.00
C GLN A 209 -0.18 -10.17 -26.79
N TYR A 210 0.41 -10.89 -27.74
CA TYR A 210 -0.27 -11.97 -28.46
C TYR A 210 -0.65 -13.13 -27.51
N LEU A 211 0.31 -13.57 -26.68
CA LEU A 211 0.09 -14.65 -25.72
C LEU A 211 -0.93 -14.24 -24.65
N LEU A 212 -0.91 -12.99 -24.20
CA LEU A 212 -1.90 -12.46 -23.27
C LEU A 212 -3.33 -12.63 -23.81
N ARG A 213 -3.57 -12.19 -25.05
CA ARG A 213 -4.91 -12.33 -25.67
C ARG A 213 -5.34 -13.78 -25.81
N LYS A 214 -4.43 -14.65 -26.26
CA LYS A 214 -4.69 -16.10 -26.36
C LYS A 214 -5.05 -16.69 -24.98
N ASN A 215 -4.28 -16.39 -23.96
CA ASN A 215 -4.50 -16.88 -22.62
C ASN A 215 -5.79 -16.33 -22.01
N ALA A 216 -6.10 -15.05 -22.23
CA ALA A 216 -7.34 -14.44 -21.74
C ALA A 216 -8.59 -15.12 -22.32
N LEU A 217 -8.59 -15.44 -23.62
CA LEU A 217 -9.67 -16.20 -24.26
C LEU A 217 -9.81 -17.61 -23.68
N GLN A 218 -8.68 -18.31 -23.45
CA GLN A 218 -8.70 -19.69 -22.96
C GLN A 218 -9.06 -19.81 -21.48
N SER A 219 -8.71 -18.80 -20.66
CA SER A 219 -8.92 -18.82 -19.23
C SER A 219 -10.29 -18.26 -18.80
N GLY A 220 -11.13 -17.80 -19.72
CA GLY A 220 -12.45 -17.27 -19.39
C GLY A 220 -12.38 -16.01 -18.50
N VAL A 221 -11.55 -15.04 -18.91
CA VAL A 221 -11.49 -13.72 -18.26
C VAL A 221 -12.86 -13.05 -18.31
N GLN A 222 -13.30 -12.47 -17.20
CA GLN A 222 -14.64 -11.91 -17.06
C GLN A 222 -14.69 -10.39 -17.22
N CYS A 223 -13.62 -9.68 -16.92
CA CYS A 223 -13.52 -8.23 -17.09
C CYS A 223 -12.09 -7.75 -17.28
N VAL A 224 -11.94 -6.47 -17.66
CA VAL A 224 -10.69 -5.73 -17.71
C VAL A 224 -10.73 -4.61 -16.65
N PHE A 225 -9.83 -4.66 -15.69
CA PHE A 225 -9.61 -3.57 -14.75
C PHE A 225 -8.75 -2.47 -15.37
N VAL A 226 -9.21 -1.22 -15.25
CA VAL A 226 -8.46 -0.03 -15.65
C VAL A 226 -8.26 0.90 -14.47
N GLU A 227 -7.17 1.63 -14.49
CA GLU A 227 -6.76 2.49 -13.39
C GLU A 227 -6.81 3.97 -13.81
N PRO A 228 -7.35 4.87 -12.96
CA PRO A 228 -7.57 6.28 -13.32
C PRO A 228 -6.29 7.04 -13.74
N GLN A 229 -5.13 6.64 -13.22
CA GLN A 229 -3.83 7.29 -13.47
C GLN A 229 -3.19 6.92 -14.80
N TYR A 230 -3.68 5.91 -15.49
CA TYR A 230 -3.16 5.48 -16.79
C TYR A 230 -4.13 5.81 -17.92
N GLY A 231 -3.58 6.03 -19.10
CA GLY A 231 -4.41 6.11 -20.33
C GLY A 231 -4.99 4.73 -20.67
N ASN A 232 -6.31 4.66 -20.88
CA ASN A 232 -7.03 3.39 -21.03
C ASN A 232 -7.03 2.80 -22.46
N LYS A 233 -6.30 3.40 -23.42
CA LYS A 233 -6.41 3.00 -24.85
C LYS A 233 -6.04 1.55 -25.12
N ASP A 234 -4.96 1.05 -24.52
CA ASP A 234 -4.51 -0.34 -24.69
C ASP A 234 -5.46 -1.34 -24.01
N ALA A 235 -5.98 -0.99 -22.85
CA ALA A 235 -7.00 -1.78 -22.15
C ALA A 235 -8.32 -1.81 -22.93
N GLN A 236 -8.75 -0.68 -23.49
CA GLN A 236 -9.96 -0.59 -24.32
C GLN A 236 -9.86 -1.49 -25.54
N VAL A 237 -8.74 -1.42 -26.28
CA VAL A 237 -8.53 -2.28 -27.46
C VAL A 237 -8.64 -3.77 -27.10
N ILE A 238 -8.07 -4.19 -25.98
CA ILE A 238 -8.14 -5.59 -25.55
C ILE A 238 -9.57 -5.95 -25.10
N ALA A 239 -10.22 -5.09 -24.35
CA ALA A 239 -11.61 -5.30 -23.92
C ALA A 239 -12.57 -5.43 -25.14
N ASP A 240 -12.42 -4.57 -26.15
CA ASP A 240 -13.22 -4.62 -27.36
C ASP A 240 -12.99 -5.92 -28.15
N ILE A 241 -11.72 -6.35 -28.32
CA ILE A 241 -11.37 -7.61 -29.02
C ILE A 241 -11.95 -8.82 -28.29
N LEU A 242 -11.95 -8.82 -26.95
CA LEU A 242 -12.40 -9.94 -26.13
C LEU A 242 -13.88 -9.83 -25.75
N ASN A 243 -14.56 -8.75 -26.11
CA ASN A 243 -15.94 -8.42 -25.73
C ASN A 243 -16.14 -8.48 -24.20
N LEU A 244 -15.23 -7.81 -23.46
CA LEU A 244 -15.23 -7.81 -21.99
C LEU A 244 -15.65 -6.44 -21.44
N PRO A 245 -16.36 -6.40 -20.29
CA PRO A 245 -16.64 -5.16 -19.60
C PRO A 245 -15.34 -4.56 -19.01
N ILE A 246 -15.32 -3.22 -18.96
CA ILE A 246 -14.25 -2.45 -18.30
C ILE A 246 -14.75 -2.01 -16.93
N ILE A 247 -13.95 -2.28 -15.91
CA ILE A 247 -14.20 -1.87 -14.53
C ILE A 247 -13.08 -0.95 -14.07
N SER A 248 -13.43 0.24 -13.58
CA SER A 248 -12.43 1.14 -12.97
C SER A 248 -12.06 0.65 -11.57
N ILE A 249 -10.76 0.55 -11.29
CA ILE A 249 -10.22 0.19 -9.99
C ILE A 249 -9.08 1.15 -9.62
N ASP A 250 -9.02 1.57 -8.36
CA ASP A 250 -8.00 2.52 -7.88
C ASP A 250 -7.13 1.88 -6.79
N PRO A 251 -6.07 1.13 -7.17
CA PRO A 251 -5.17 0.49 -6.22
C PRO A 251 -4.33 1.49 -5.41
N GLN A 252 -4.30 2.76 -5.83
CA GLN A 252 -3.58 3.82 -5.13
C GLN A 252 -4.46 4.62 -4.18
N GLY A 253 -5.77 4.40 -4.17
CA GLY A 253 -6.69 5.10 -3.27
C GLY A 253 -6.67 6.62 -3.44
N MET A 254 -6.48 7.12 -4.69
CA MET A 254 -6.34 8.56 -4.93
C MET A 254 -7.58 9.35 -4.55
N THR A 255 -8.75 8.72 -4.53
CA THR A 255 -10.01 9.33 -4.07
C THR A 255 -10.27 9.12 -2.57
N GLN A 256 -9.47 8.29 -1.87
CA GLN A 256 -9.66 7.99 -0.45
C GLN A 256 -9.28 9.18 0.42
N THR A 257 -10.14 9.55 1.36
CA THR A 257 -9.85 10.54 2.40
C THR A 257 -8.87 9.98 3.44
N LEU A 258 -7.96 10.83 3.93
CA LEU A 258 -7.04 10.46 5.01
C LEU A 258 -7.75 10.62 6.35
N ILE A 259 -8.35 9.54 6.84
CA ILE A 259 -9.09 9.42 8.11
C ILE A 259 -8.71 8.13 8.82
N ASP A 260 -9.11 7.97 10.08
CA ASP A 260 -8.71 6.86 10.95
C ASP A 260 -9.13 5.48 10.45
N ASP A 261 -10.30 5.37 9.83
CA ASP A 261 -10.81 4.14 9.19
C ASP A 261 -10.55 4.10 7.67
N GLY A 262 -9.73 5.03 7.17
CA GLY A 262 -9.48 5.20 5.73
C GLY A 262 -8.90 3.97 5.05
N TYR A 263 -8.06 3.19 5.73
CA TYR A 263 -7.50 1.97 5.17
C TYR A 263 -8.55 0.85 5.06
N GLU A 264 -9.41 0.71 6.07
CA GLU A 264 -10.51 -0.25 6.02
C GLU A 264 -11.47 0.08 4.88
N GLN A 265 -11.89 1.34 4.74
CA GLN A 265 -12.74 1.81 3.64
C GLN A 265 -12.08 1.62 2.27
N PHE A 266 -10.76 1.83 2.17
CA PHE A 266 -10.00 1.58 0.95
C PHE A 266 -10.09 0.10 0.55
N MET A 267 -9.84 -0.83 1.48
CA MET A 267 -9.93 -2.27 1.22
C MET A 267 -11.35 -2.72 0.86
N GLN A 268 -12.38 -2.19 1.54
CA GLN A 268 -13.79 -2.44 1.21
C GLN A 268 -14.12 -2.03 -0.23
N ARG A 269 -13.60 -0.89 -0.68
CA ARG A 269 -13.80 -0.37 -2.05
C ARG A 269 -13.14 -1.28 -3.09
N ILE A 270 -11.89 -1.70 -2.88
CA ILE A 270 -11.21 -2.63 -3.79
C ILE A 270 -11.97 -3.94 -3.89
N VAL A 271 -12.43 -4.51 -2.76
CA VAL A 271 -13.25 -5.74 -2.74
C VAL A 271 -14.56 -5.56 -3.51
N ALA A 272 -15.24 -4.42 -3.36
CA ALA A 272 -16.47 -4.13 -4.10
C ALA A 272 -16.24 -4.04 -5.62
N GLN A 273 -15.11 -3.44 -6.04
CA GLN A 273 -14.73 -3.35 -7.45
C GLN A 273 -14.41 -4.74 -8.04
N PHE A 274 -13.70 -5.60 -7.29
CA PHE A 274 -13.47 -6.99 -7.69
C PHE A 274 -14.78 -7.78 -7.80
N LYS A 275 -15.67 -7.63 -6.82
CA LYS A 275 -16.99 -8.27 -6.89
C LYS A 275 -17.75 -7.84 -8.13
N ALA A 276 -17.74 -6.55 -8.48
CA ALA A 276 -18.43 -6.02 -9.66
C ALA A 276 -17.90 -6.58 -10.99
N CYS A 277 -16.66 -7.06 -11.04
CA CYS A 277 -16.11 -7.78 -12.20
C CYS A 277 -16.74 -9.17 -12.38
N PHE A 278 -17.07 -9.81 -11.27
CA PHE A 278 -17.45 -11.24 -11.26
C PHE A 278 -18.97 -11.49 -11.12
N SER A 279 -19.77 -10.42 -10.95
CA SER A 279 -21.22 -10.52 -10.69
C SER A 279 -22.12 -10.11 -11.90
#